data_0de7be922bf485f5700829ee2c4d836a
#
_entry.id   0de7be922bf485f5700829ee2c4d836a
#
_cell.length_a   1.000
_cell.length_b   1.000
_cell.length_c   1.000
_cell.angle_alpha   90.00
_cell.angle_beta   90.00
_cell.angle_gamma   90.00
#
_symmetry.space_group_name_H-M   'P 1'
#
loop_
_entity.id
_entity.type
_entity.pdbx_description
1 polymer ?
#
loop_
_entity_poly.entity_id
_entity_poly.type
_entity_poly.pdbx_seq_one_letter_code
_entity_poly.pdbx_strand_id
1 'polypeptide(L)' 'MKKELKKGDTEYELFNDYWKLMKEFNIPEDADEYWTELINASDEFCKKYDSQYARDLILAFITSRETMWKSLKKSLL' A
#
# COMPACT_ATOMS: atom_id res chain seq x y z
N MET A 1 -22.48 2.03 -19.97
CA MET A 1 -21.26 1.98 -20.80
C MET A 1 -20.03 2.03 -19.88
N LYS A 2 -19.13 1.07 -20.00
CA LYS A 2 -17.93 1.03 -19.18
C LYS A 2 -16.87 1.95 -19.74
N LYS A 3 -16.33 2.81 -18.88
CA LYS A 3 -15.20 3.64 -19.26
C LYS A 3 -13.91 2.86 -19.06
N GLU A 4 -13.09 2.77 -20.08
CA GLU A 4 -11.78 2.14 -19.97
C GLU A 4 -10.81 3.06 -19.23
N LEU A 5 -10.00 2.48 -18.36
CA LEU A 5 -8.93 3.22 -17.72
C LEU A 5 -7.79 3.44 -18.69
N LYS A 6 -7.39 4.68 -18.83
CA LYS A 6 -6.33 5.07 -19.74
C LYS A 6 -5.20 5.72 -18.98
N LYS A 7 -4.00 5.64 -19.54
CA LYS A 7 -2.84 6.36 -19.01
C LYS A 7 -3.18 7.85 -18.94
N GLY A 8 -3.04 8.43 -17.76
CA GLY A 8 -3.38 9.81 -17.48
C GLY A 8 -4.67 9.98 -16.68
N ASP A 9 -5.52 8.96 -16.62
CA ASP A 9 -6.68 8.99 -15.74
C ASP A 9 -6.21 8.88 -14.29
N THR A 10 -6.89 9.60 -13.39
CA THR A 10 -6.50 9.60 -11.96
C THR A 10 -6.48 8.19 -11.39
N GLU A 11 -7.50 7.38 -11.69
CA GLU A 11 -7.56 6.00 -11.18
C GLU A 11 -6.45 5.14 -11.76
N TYR A 12 -6.09 5.33 -13.02
CA TYR A 12 -4.98 4.61 -13.62
C TYR A 12 -3.68 4.93 -12.89
N GLU A 13 -3.42 6.21 -12.64
CA GLU A 13 -2.22 6.64 -11.93
C GLU A 13 -2.22 6.15 -10.49
N LEU A 14 -3.38 6.19 -9.84
CA LEU A 14 -3.54 5.72 -8.47
C LEU A 14 -3.16 4.24 -8.35
N PHE A 15 -3.70 3.40 -9.23
CA PHE A 15 -3.39 1.97 -9.19
C PHE A 15 -1.95 1.68 -9.57
N ASN A 16 -1.39 2.45 -10.48
CA ASN A 16 0.02 2.30 -10.85
C ASN A 16 0.93 2.62 -9.66
N ASP A 17 0.67 3.71 -8.95
CA ASP A 17 1.43 4.08 -7.76
C ASP A 17 1.20 3.10 -6.61
N TYR A 18 -0.04 2.62 -6.46
CA TYR A 18 -0.36 1.60 -5.46
C TYR A 18 0.41 0.30 -5.74
N TRP A 19 0.48 -0.09 -7.01
CA TRP A 19 1.24 -1.29 -7.42
C TRP A 19 2.72 -1.15 -7.07
N LYS A 20 3.30 0.03 -7.33
CA LYS A 20 4.69 0.30 -6.97
C LYS A 20 4.91 0.19 -5.47
N LEU A 21 4.00 0.73 -4.68
CA LEU A 21 4.07 0.65 -3.23
C LEU A 21 3.95 -0.79 -2.76
N MET A 22 3.04 -1.55 -3.32
CA MET A 22 2.90 -2.97 -2.98
C MET A 22 4.16 -3.77 -3.29
N LYS A 23 4.79 -3.51 -4.43
CA LYS A 23 6.04 -4.20 -4.79
C LYS A 23 7.16 -3.87 -3.83
N GLU A 24 7.27 -2.61 -3.44
CA GLU A 24 8.33 -2.16 -2.55
C GLU A 24 8.19 -2.75 -1.15
N PHE A 25 6.97 -2.85 -0.65
CA PHE A 25 6.70 -3.33 0.71
C PHE A 25 6.02 -4.69 0.74
N ASN A 26 6.30 -5.52 -0.26
CA ASN A 26 5.62 -6.81 -0.42
C ASN A 26 5.88 -7.76 0.75
N ILE A 27 7.12 -7.84 1.21
CA ILE A 27 7.48 -8.74 2.30
C ILE A 27 7.82 -7.92 3.55
N PRO A 28 7.06 -8.11 4.65
CA PRO A 28 7.37 -7.41 5.90
C PRO A 28 8.75 -7.80 6.43
N GLU A 29 9.45 -6.84 6.99
CA GLU A 29 10.76 -7.05 7.57
C GLU A 29 10.75 -6.72 9.06
N ASP A 30 11.59 -7.40 9.83
CA ASP A 30 11.74 -7.13 11.26
C ASP A 30 12.71 -5.96 11.47
N ALA A 31 12.29 -4.79 10.99
CA ALA A 31 13.08 -3.57 11.08
C ALA A 31 12.14 -2.38 11.19
N ASP A 32 12.43 -1.49 12.13
CA ASP A 32 11.64 -0.27 12.28
C ASP A 32 11.64 0.56 11.01
N GLU A 33 12.73 0.50 10.25
CA GLU A 33 12.84 1.22 8.98
C GLU A 33 11.77 0.81 7.98
N TYR A 34 11.47 -0.49 7.89
CA TYR A 34 10.43 -0.98 6.99
C TYR A 34 9.09 -0.30 7.30
N TRP A 35 8.70 -0.33 8.57
CA TRP A 35 7.40 0.22 8.98
C TRP A 35 7.36 1.73 8.88
N THR A 36 8.46 2.40 9.20
CA THR A 36 8.55 3.85 9.07
C THR A 36 8.44 4.28 7.62
N GLU A 37 9.14 3.61 6.72
CA GLU A 37 9.09 3.91 5.29
C GLU A 37 7.71 3.60 4.71
N LEU A 38 7.09 2.50 5.14
CA LEU A 38 5.74 2.15 4.69
C LEU A 38 4.74 3.24 5.10
N ILE A 39 4.79 3.70 6.34
CA ILE A 39 3.89 4.75 6.81
C ILE A 39 4.13 6.06 6.04
N ASN A 40 5.39 6.42 5.82
CA ASN A 40 5.72 7.64 5.08
C ASN A 40 5.23 7.56 3.63
N ALA A 41 5.47 6.45 2.95
CA ALA A 41 5.02 6.24 1.58
C ALA A 41 3.48 6.25 1.50
N SER A 42 2.83 5.65 2.50
CA SER A 42 1.37 5.61 2.58
C SER A 42 0.79 7.01 2.77
N ASP A 43 1.42 7.82 3.60
CA ASP A 43 1.01 9.18 3.86
C ASP A 43 1.11 10.03 2.59
N GLU A 44 2.21 9.91 1.86
CA GLU A 44 2.40 10.60 0.59
C GLU A 44 1.38 10.17 -0.45
N PHE A 45 1.09 8.88 -0.52
CA PHE A 45 0.08 8.35 -1.43
C PHE A 45 -1.29 8.96 -1.12
N CYS A 46 -1.66 9.01 0.15
CA CYS A 46 -2.95 9.57 0.56
C CYS A 46 -3.04 11.07 0.31
N LYS A 47 -1.92 11.79 0.41
CA LYS A 47 -1.88 13.22 0.09
C LYS A 47 -2.03 13.47 -1.40
N LYS A 48 -1.40 12.64 -2.22
CA LYS A 48 -1.47 12.76 -3.68
C LYS A 48 -2.87 12.43 -4.19
N TYR A 49 -3.49 11.42 -3.64
CA TYR A 49 -4.82 10.93 -4.06
C TYR A 49 -5.83 11.16 -2.95
N ASP A 50 -6.09 12.39 -2.61
CA ASP A 50 -6.95 12.78 -1.49
C ASP A 50 -8.40 12.30 -1.69
N SER A 51 -8.64 11.03 -1.40
CA SER A 51 -9.93 10.39 -1.54
C SER A 51 -10.09 9.28 -0.50
N GLN A 52 -11.33 8.96 -0.16
CA GLN A 52 -11.60 7.85 0.76
C GLN A 52 -11.13 6.52 0.17
N TYR A 53 -11.26 6.36 -1.13
CA TYR A 53 -10.82 5.15 -1.81
C TYR A 53 -9.32 4.91 -1.63
N ALA A 54 -8.51 5.96 -1.81
CA ALA A 54 -7.06 5.85 -1.60
C ALA A 54 -6.74 5.47 -0.16
N ARG A 55 -7.42 6.09 0.80
CA ARG A 55 -7.22 5.79 2.22
C ARG A 55 -7.60 4.35 2.55
N ASP A 56 -8.71 3.87 1.99
CA ASP A 56 -9.15 2.49 2.21
C ASP A 56 -8.16 1.48 1.64
N LEU A 57 -7.63 1.74 0.44
CA LEU A 57 -6.62 0.86 -0.17
C LEU A 57 -5.36 0.78 0.70
N ILE A 58 -4.89 1.92 1.19
CA ILE A 58 -3.69 1.98 2.02
C ILE A 58 -3.91 1.26 3.35
N LEU A 59 -5.05 1.49 3.98
CA LEU A 59 -5.37 0.81 5.24
C LEU A 59 -5.42 -0.71 5.05
N ALA A 60 -6.04 -1.16 3.96
CA ALA A 60 -6.11 -2.58 3.65
C ALA A 60 -4.72 -3.17 3.47
N PHE A 61 -3.85 -2.46 2.78
CA PHE A 61 -2.48 -2.93 2.55
C PHE A 61 -1.69 -3.01 3.85
N ILE A 62 -1.71 -1.95 4.66
CA ILE A 62 -1.00 -1.93 5.94
C ILE A 62 -1.50 -3.06 6.84
N THR A 63 -2.82 -3.22 6.95
CA THR A 63 -3.41 -4.29 7.75
C THR A 63 -2.96 -5.66 7.26
N SER A 64 -2.94 -5.87 5.94
CA SER A 64 -2.51 -7.15 5.37
C SER A 64 -1.04 -7.45 5.70
N ARG A 65 -0.18 -6.43 5.67
CA ARG A 65 1.24 -6.62 5.99
C ARG A 65 1.44 -6.89 7.49
N GLU A 66 0.69 -6.22 8.34
CA GLU A 66 0.73 -6.51 9.78
C GLU A 66 0.29 -7.93 10.08
N THR A 67 -0.78 -8.38 9.44
CA THR A 67 -1.27 -9.74 9.62
C THR A 67 -0.24 -10.76 9.14
N MET A 68 0.37 -10.51 7.99
CA MET A 68 1.43 -11.36 7.46
C MET A 68 2.62 -11.42 8.40
N TRP A 69 3.03 -10.26 8.93
CA TRP A 69 4.15 -10.17 9.88
C TRP A 69 3.88 -11.00 11.13
N LYS A 70 2.69 -10.88 11.69
CA LYS A 70 2.32 -11.67 12.88
C LYS A 70 2.35 -13.16 12.61
N SER A 71 1.91 -13.59 11.42
CA SER A 71 1.98 -14.99 11.02
C SER A 71 3.41 -15.48 10.90
N LEU A 72 4.27 -14.69 10.29
CA LEU A 72 5.69 -15.03 10.15
C LEU A 72 6.36 -15.15 11.51
N LYS A 73 6.07 -14.23 12.43
CA LYS A 73 6.60 -14.29 13.80
C LYS A 73 6.16 -15.57 14.52
N LYS A 74 4.91 -15.94 14.38
CA LYS A 74 4.39 -17.17 14.97
C LYS A 74 5.11 -18.39 14.44
N SER A 75 5.39 -18.41 13.14
CA SER A 75 6.09 -19.54 12.52
C SER A 75 7.53 -19.70 13.00
N LEU A 76 8.15 -18.60 13.44
CA LEU A 76 9.52 -18.62 13.92
C LEU A 76 9.63 -18.99 15.41
N LEU A 77 8.51 -18.97 16.10
CA LEU A 77 8.46 -19.39 17.49
C LEU A 77 8.08 -20.85 17.59
#